data_9cc94fdbbefe7022b06d55e4dc55c6ea
#
_entry.id   9cc94fdbbefe7022b06d55e4dc55c6ea
#
_cell.length_a   1.000
_cell.length_b   1.000
_cell.length_c   1.000
_cell.angle_alpha   90.00
_cell.angle_beta   90.00
_cell.angle_gamma   90.00
#
_symmetry.space_group_name_H-M   'P 1'
#
loop_
_entity.id
_entity.type
_entity.pdbx_description
1 polymer ?
#
loop_
_entity_poly.entity_id
_entity_poly.type
_entity_poly.pdbx_seq_one_letter_code
_entity_poly.pdbx_strand_id
1 'polypeptide(L)'
;MTHTHVAGSLHADSAARAPSWLSIPNDVNALLQSLWSTGIRKDETGVLRVAGLSVLEIADRVGTPAYVVDEADLRARARAFADAFQDCDVYYAAKSFLCTTVARWVSDEGLGVDVSTGGELAVVQRAGLDLRRVGLHGNNKSVEELRYALTIGVGRIIIDSFDEITRLGGIAEELQIRPRVMVRATTGVEAHTHEYIATAHEDQKFGFSIASGSATDALLACHRHPWLELIGIHSHIGSQIFDAEGFQVAARRALRLHADFAAQTGVELGELDLGGGFGIAYTSADTPSTPTALARALREIIVNECAALGIAVPHLAIEPGRAISGPSAFALYLSLIHI
;
A
#
# COMPACT_ATOMS: atom_id res chain seq x y z
N MET A 1 -10.52 -48.91 0.13
CA MET A 1 -9.40 -48.46 -0.74
C MET A 1 -9.84 -47.14 -1.32
N THR A 2 -9.34 -46.04 -0.80
CA THR A 2 -9.57 -44.69 -1.33
C THR A 2 -8.79 -44.55 -2.63
N HIS A 3 -9.46 -44.44 -3.74
CA HIS A 3 -8.84 -44.13 -5.02
C HIS A 3 -8.31 -42.69 -4.97
N THR A 4 -7.01 -42.52 -4.77
CA THR A 4 -6.35 -41.24 -4.92
C THR A 4 -6.47 -40.83 -6.39
N HIS A 5 -6.97 -39.62 -6.68
CA HIS A 5 -7.03 -39.08 -8.02
C HIS A 5 -5.63 -39.10 -8.65
N VAL A 6 -5.55 -39.37 -9.98
CA VAL A 6 -4.26 -39.49 -10.71
C VAL A 6 -3.35 -38.28 -10.49
N ALA A 7 -3.90 -37.06 -10.34
CA ALA A 7 -3.15 -35.87 -9.97
C ALA A 7 -2.49 -35.97 -8.58
N GLY A 8 -3.12 -36.64 -7.62
CA GLY A 8 -2.54 -36.89 -6.29
C GLY A 8 -1.38 -37.87 -6.32
N SER A 9 -1.39 -38.86 -7.22
CA SER A 9 -0.29 -39.80 -7.38
C SER A 9 0.93 -39.18 -8.11
N LEU A 10 0.70 -38.24 -9.02
CA LEU A 10 1.79 -37.48 -9.69
C LEU A 10 2.52 -36.54 -8.73
N HIS A 11 1.90 -36.15 -7.63
CA HIS A 11 2.48 -35.26 -6.63
C HIS A 11 2.87 -36.01 -5.33
N ALA A 12 2.68 -37.34 -5.25
CA ALA A 12 3.00 -38.14 -4.06
C ALA A 12 4.49 -38.07 -3.67
N ASP A 13 5.39 -37.86 -4.63
CA ASP A 13 6.81 -37.67 -4.40
C ASP A 13 7.20 -36.22 -4.04
N SER A 14 6.23 -35.29 -3.98
CA SER A 14 6.52 -33.89 -3.65
C SER A 14 6.98 -33.71 -2.20
N ALA A 15 6.64 -34.63 -1.30
CA ALA A 15 7.15 -34.61 0.07
C ALA A 15 8.66 -34.77 0.17
N ALA A 16 9.29 -35.46 -0.79
CA ALA A 16 10.76 -35.61 -0.90
C ALA A 16 11.44 -34.36 -1.48
N ARG A 17 10.67 -33.43 -2.04
CA ARG A 17 11.13 -32.15 -2.63
C ARG A 17 10.67 -30.94 -1.84
N ALA A 18 10.05 -31.13 -0.68
CA ALA A 18 9.64 -30.04 0.18
C ALA A 18 10.88 -29.21 0.58
N PRO A 19 10.81 -27.88 0.54
CA PRO A 19 11.88 -27.03 1.03
C PRO A 19 12.25 -27.40 2.47
N SER A 20 13.52 -27.31 2.83
CA SER A 20 14.03 -27.69 4.16
C SER A 20 13.40 -26.90 5.32
N TRP A 21 12.80 -25.75 5.02
CA TRP A 21 12.05 -24.92 5.98
C TRP A 21 10.60 -25.38 6.20
N LEU A 22 10.06 -26.24 5.33
CA LEU A 22 8.69 -26.73 5.46
C LEU A 22 8.64 -27.88 6.46
N SER A 23 8.25 -27.59 7.68
CA SER A 23 7.93 -28.62 8.67
C SER A 23 6.46 -29.01 8.56
N ILE A 24 6.18 -30.31 8.49
CA ILE A 24 4.83 -30.83 8.56
C ILE A 24 4.34 -30.61 10.00
N PRO A 25 3.28 -29.84 10.24
CA PRO A 25 2.77 -29.63 11.59
C PRO A 25 2.25 -30.95 12.19
N ASN A 26 2.35 -31.11 13.49
CA ASN A 26 1.81 -32.28 14.21
C ASN A 26 0.30 -32.45 14.00
N ASP A 27 -0.42 -31.34 13.84
CA ASP A 27 -1.83 -31.30 13.44
C ASP A 27 -1.95 -30.44 12.17
N VAL A 28 -2.18 -31.09 11.03
CA VAL A 28 -2.37 -30.41 9.72
C VAL A 28 -3.66 -29.58 9.68
N ASN A 29 -4.57 -29.78 10.63
CA ASN A 29 -5.79 -28.99 10.77
C ASN A 29 -5.64 -27.84 11.78
N ALA A 30 -4.47 -27.68 12.40
CA ALA A 30 -4.24 -26.56 13.30
C ALA A 30 -4.36 -25.23 12.56
N LEU A 31 -5.01 -24.26 13.22
CA LEU A 31 -5.13 -22.92 12.70
C LEU A 31 -3.81 -22.14 12.95
N LEU A 32 -3.10 -21.78 11.89
CA LEU A 32 -1.93 -20.91 11.97
C LEU A 32 -2.40 -19.48 12.12
N GLN A 33 -2.53 -18.99 13.34
CA GLN A 33 -3.12 -17.69 13.66
C GLN A 33 -2.45 -16.52 12.95
N SER A 34 -1.15 -16.61 12.62
CA SER A 34 -0.42 -15.59 11.87
C SER A 34 -0.95 -15.35 10.44
N LEU A 35 -1.65 -16.30 9.87
CA LEU A 35 -2.19 -16.24 8.50
C LEU A 35 -3.65 -15.76 8.44
N TRP A 36 -4.30 -15.65 9.61
CA TRP A 36 -5.73 -15.38 9.69
C TRP A 36 -6.03 -14.09 10.48
N SER A 37 -7.25 -13.61 10.36
CA SER A 37 -7.71 -12.53 11.23
C SER A 37 -7.67 -12.98 12.71
N THR A 38 -7.45 -12.04 13.61
CA THR A 38 -7.38 -12.32 15.05
C THR A 38 -8.71 -12.82 15.61
N GLY A 39 -9.83 -12.55 14.90
CA GLY A 39 -11.19 -12.98 15.26
C GLY A 39 -11.52 -14.43 14.86
N ILE A 40 -10.70 -15.07 14.02
CA ILE A 40 -10.97 -16.43 13.55
C ILE A 40 -10.61 -17.48 14.61
N ARG A 41 -11.51 -18.43 14.81
CA ARG A 41 -11.37 -19.60 15.71
C ARG A 41 -11.95 -20.83 15.04
N LYS A 42 -11.49 -22.01 15.43
CA LYS A 42 -12.21 -23.27 15.21
C LYS A 42 -13.08 -23.56 16.42
N ASP A 43 -14.31 -24.00 16.20
CA ASP A 43 -15.15 -24.54 17.28
C ASP A 43 -14.82 -26.02 17.59
N GLU A 44 -15.50 -26.58 18.54
CA GLU A 44 -15.29 -27.98 19.00
C GLU A 44 -15.52 -29.01 17.90
N THR A 45 -16.26 -28.65 16.84
CA THR A 45 -16.51 -29.52 15.68
C THR A 45 -15.49 -29.31 14.55
N GLY A 46 -14.52 -28.38 14.73
CA GLY A 46 -13.52 -28.01 13.74
C GLY A 46 -13.99 -27.00 12.69
N VAL A 47 -15.22 -26.48 12.81
CA VAL A 47 -15.76 -25.47 11.92
C VAL A 47 -15.16 -24.09 12.25
N LEU A 48 -14.73 -23.36 11.23
CA LEU A 48 -14.22 -21.98 11.38
C LEU A 48 -15.37 -21.03 11.77
N ARG A 49 -15.06 -20.14 12.71
CA ARG A 49 -15.92 -19.03 13.13
C ARG A 49 -15.18 -17.72 13.02
N VAL A 50 -15.87 -16.67 12.56
CA VAL A 50 -15.39 -15.29 12.52
C VAL A 50 -16.48 -14.38 13.07
N ALA A 51 -16.12 -13.48 13.97
CA ALA A 51 -17.06 -12.56 14.63
C ALA A 51 -18.31 -13.29 15.22
N GLY A 52 -18.13 -14.51 15.72
CA GLY A 52 -19.20 -15.33 16.30
C GLY A 52 -20.04 -16.15 15.31
N LEU A 53 -19.94 -15.90 14.00
CA LEU A 53 -20.63 -16.65 12.96
C LEU A 53 -19.76 -17.80 12.43
N SER A 54 -20.35 -18.97 12.20
CA SER A 54 -19.66 -20.03 11.47
C SER A 54 -19.60 -19.75 9.97
N VAL A 55 -18.59 -20.28 9.29
CA VAL A 55 -18.49 -20.16 7.82
C VAL A 55 -19.69 -20.81 7.12
N LEU A 56 -20.34 -21.82 7.74
CA LEU A 56 -21.55 -22.44 7.22
C LEU A 56 -22.74 -21.47 7.27
N GLU A 57 -22.95 -20.79 8.41
CA GLU A 57 -23.97 -19.75 8.54
C GLU A 57 -23.75 -18.59 7.57
N ILE A 58 -22.48 -18.22 7.32
CA ILE A 58 -22.14 -17.18 6.33
C ILE A 58 -22.51 -17.68 4.93
N ALA A 59 -22.11 -18.89 4.56
CA ALA A 59 -22.45 -19.48 3.27
C ALA A 59 -23.96 -19.56 3.02
N ASP A 60 -24.74 -19.95 4.05
CA ASP A 60 -26.19 -19.98 3.96
C ASP A 60 -26.84 -18.62 3.75
N ARG A 61 -26.25 -17.56 4.36
CA ARG A 61 -26.81 -16.19 4.26
C ARG A 61 -26.49 -15.49 2.96
N VAL A 62 -25.27 -15.66 2.44
CA VAL A 62 -24.76 -14.87 1.30
C VAL A 62 -24.40 -15.70 0.08
N GLY A 63 -24.40 -17.03 0.20
CA GLY A 63 -23.95 -17.95 -0.84
C GLY A 63 -22.44 -18.07 -0.95
N THR A 64 -21.98 -18.87 -1.93
CA THR A 64 -20.58 -19.01 -2.30
C THR A 64 -20.45 -18.88 -3.82
N PRO A 65 -19.33 -18.35 -4.37
CA PRO A 65 -18.15 -17.82 -3.66
C PRO A 65 -18.44 -16.48 -2.96
N ALA A 66 -17.76 -16.22 -1.85
CA ALA A 66 -17.87 -14.95 -1.12
C ALA A 66 -16.51 -14.52 -0.57
N TYR A 67 -16.27 -13.21 -0.52
CA TYR A 67 -15.19 -12.62 0.26
C TYR A 67 -15.75 -12.18 1.62
N VAL A 68 -15.13 -12.65 2.68
CA VAL A 68 -15.51 -12.33 4.06
C VAL A 68 -14.46 -11.45 4.68
N VAL A 69 -14.87 -10.31 5.21
CA VAL A 69 -13.99 -9.34 5.86
C VAL A 69 -14.35 -9.27 7.35
N ASP A 70 -13.37 -9.46 8.21
CA ASP A 70 -13.49 -9.24 9.66
C ASP A 70 -13.27 -7.74 9.94
N GLU A 71 -14.37 -7.02 10.19
CA GLU A 71 -14.32 -5.58 10.47
C GLU A 71 -13.41 -5.26 11.65
N ALA A 72 -13.54 -6.03 12.75
CA ALA A 72 -12.80 -5.75 13.98
C ALA A 72 -11.29 -5.86 13.75
N ASP A 73 -10.84 -6.86 13.00
CA ASP A 73 -9.43 -7.07 12.67
C ASP A 73 -8.92 -6.01 11.68
N LEU A 74 -9.71 -5.68 10.64
CA LEU A 74 -9.35 -4.64 9.68
C LEU A 74 -9.15 -3.29 10.38
N ARG A 75 -10.10 -2.89 11.22
CA ARG A 75 -10.02 -1.64 12.01
C ARG A 75 -8.85 -1.67 12.99
N ALA A 76 -8.61 -2.80 13.66
CA ALA A 76 -7.49 -2.94 14.58
C ALA A 76 -6.13 -2.79 13.87
N ARG A 77 -6.00 -3.34 12.66
CA ARG A 77 -4.79 -3.18 11.84
C ARG A 77 -4.61 -1.74 11.35
N ALA A 78 -5.67 -1.10 10.89
CA ALA A 78 -5.65 0.31 10.52
C ALA A 78 -5.19 1.18 11.69
N ARG A 79 -5.78 0.98 12.87
CA ARG A 79 -5.41 1.69 14.10
C ARG A 79 -3.95 1.41 14.50
N ALA A 80 -3.47 0.18 14.37
CA ALA A 80 -2.08 -0.17 14.68
C ALA A 80 -1.06 0.62 13.84
N PHE A 81 -1.38 0.91 12.56
CA PHE A 81 -0.56 1.79 11.72
C PHE A 81 -0.71 3.25 12.16
N ALA A 82 -1.91 3.75 12.44
CA ALA A 82 -2.12 5.12 12.92
C ALA A 82 -1.36 5.37 14.23
N ASP A 83 -1.47 4.44 15.19
CA ASP A 83 -0.81 4.55 16.49
C ASP A 83 0.72 4.47 16.40
N ALA A 84 1.24 3.64 15.49
CA ALA A 84 2.69 3.50 15.31
C ALA A 84 3.32 4.72 14.61
N PHE A 85 2.58 5.39 13.73
CA PHE A 85 3.02 6.50 12.88
C PHE A 85 2.31 7.82 13.25
N GLN A 86 2.15 8.11 14.55
CA GLN A 86 1.40 9.28 15.06
C GLN A 86 1.89 10.64 14.52
N ASP A 87 3.20 10.75 14.23
CA ASP A 87 3.81 11.98 13.69
C ASP A 87 3.87 11.99 12.16
N CYS A 88 3.18 11.05 11.50
CA CYS A 88 3.19 10.87 10.05
C CYS A 88 1.75 10.82 9.52
N ASP A 89 1.58 11.05 8.23
CA ASP A 89 0.33 10.73 7.57
C ASP A 89 0.31 9.26 7.15
N VAL A 90 -0.77 8.57 7.48
CA VAL A 90 -0.99 7.18 7.05
C VAL A 90 -2.16 7.16 6.07
N TYR A 91 -1.90 6.73 4.84
CA TYR A 91 -2.91 6.58 3.80
C TYR A 91 -3.18 5.11 3.54
N TYR A 92 -4.43 4.70 3.60
CA TYR A 92 -4.83 3.35 3.20
C TYR A 92 -4.79 3.24 1.68
N ALA A 93 -3.97 2.34 1.13
CA ALA A 93 -3.90 2.12 -0.31
C ALA A 93 -5.13 1.35 -0.81
N ALA A 94 -6.09 2.06 -1.40
CA ALA A 94 -7.40 1.56 -1.82
C ALA A 94 -7.33 0.39 -2.82
N LYS A 95 -6.30 0.34 -3.65
CA LYS A 95 -6.05 -0.78 -4.60
C LYS A 95 -6.03 -2.16 -3.95
N SER A 96 -5.80 -2.26 -2.64
CA SER A 96 -5.79 -3.54 -1.93
C SER A 96 -7.19 -4.11 -1.72
N PHE A 97 -8.15 -3.28 -1.36
CA PHE A 97 -9.58 -3.55 -1.33
C PHE A 97 -10.36 -2.27 -1.00
N LEU A 98 -11.34 -1.91 -1.79
CA LEU A 98 -12.14 -0.71 -1.54
C LEU A 98 -13.65 -0.95 -1.78
N CYS A 99 -14.43 -0.52 -0.80
CA CYS A 99 -15.85 -0.23 -0.92
C CYS A 99 -16.18 0.93 0.04
N THR A 100 -17.38 1.51 -0.05
CA THR A 100 -17.76 2.66 0.80
C THR A 100 -17.66 2.36 2.28
N THR A 101 -17.93 1.11 2.69
CA THR A 101 -17.85 0.67 4.09
C THR A 101 -16.40 0.65 4.57
N VAL A 102 -15.49 0.02 3.81
CA VAL A 102 -14.07 -0.03 4.16
C VAL A 102 -13.45 1.35 4.16
N ALA A 103 -13.81 2.22 3.19
CA ALA A 103 -13.36 3.60 3.17
C ALA A 103 -13.70 4.34 4.47
N ARG A 104 -14.93 4.16 4.98
CA ARG A 104 -15.34 4.74 6.28
C ARG A 104 -14.56 4.14 7.44
N TRP A 105 -14.43 2.82 7.50
CA TRP A 105 -13.70 2.16 8.59
C TRP A 105 -12.28 2.67 8.73
N VAL A 106 -11.52 2.73 7.64
CA VAL A 106 -10.13 3.20 7.69
C VAL A 106 -10.05 4.70 8.03
N SER A 107 -11.00 5.51 7.54
CA SER A 107 -11.10 6.93 7.86
C SER A 107 -11.45 7.17 9.33
N ASP A 108 -12.36 6.37 9.91
CA ASP A 108 -12.72 6.43 11.34
C ASP A 108 -11.53 6.11 12.24
N GLU A 109 -10.60 5.25 11.77
CA GLU A 109 -9.36 4.93 12.48
C GLU A 109 -8.24 5.96 12.24
N GLY A 110 -8.57 7.08 11.58
CA GLY A 110 -7.66 8.21 11.40
C GLY A 110 -6.78 8.15 10.15
N LEU A 111 -6.98 7.22 9.23
CA LEU A 111 -6.20 7.14 8.00
C LEU A 111 -6.77 8.05 6.91
N GLY A 112 -5.88 8.58 6.04
CA GLY A 112 -6.24 9.04 4.70
C GLY A 112 -6.48 7.85 3.75
N VAL A 113 -6.79 8.12 2.49
CA VAL A 113 -6.98 7.06 1.47
C VAL A 113 -6.26 7.45 0.19
N ASP A 114 -5.44 6.55 -0.34
CA ASP A 114 -4.86 6.68 -1.67
C ASP A 114 -5.69 5.92 -2.70
N VAL A 115 -6.09 6.62 -3.74
CA VAL A 115 -6.86 6.09 -4.87
C VAL A 115 -6.05 6.20 -6.16
N SER A 116 -6.31 5.31 -7.12
CA SER A 116 -5.56 5.24 -8.38
C SER A 116 -6.45 5.35 -9.62
N THR A 117 -7.76 5.49 -9.42
CA THR A 117 -8.75 5.56 -10.51
C THR A 117 -9.90 6.49 -10.17
N GLY A 118 -10.58 7.02 -11.19
CA GLY A 118 -11.80 7.79 -11.00
C GLY A 118 -12.93 7.01 -10.32
N GLY A 119 -12.97 5.68 -10.52
CA GLY A 119 -13.93 4.81 -9.82
C GLY A 119 -13.67 4.73 -8.31
N GLU A 120 -12.43 4.55 -7.88
CA GLU A 120 -12.06 4.59 -6.47
C GLU A 120 -12.31 5.97 -5.86
N LEU A 121 -12.01 7.03 -6.60
CA LEU A 121 -12.29 8.41 -6.20
C LEU A 121 -13.79 8.64 -5.96
N ALA A 122 -14.66 8.12 -6.84
CA ALA A 122 -16.10 8.18 -6.65
C ALA A 122 -16.58 7.39 -5.42
N VAL A 123 -15.94 6.25 -5.11
CA VAL A 123 -16.24 5.45 -3.91
C VAL A 123 -15.92 6.23 -2.63
N VAL A 124 -14.75 6.87 -2.52
CA VAL A 124 -14.36 7.63 -1.32
C VAL A 124 -15.22 8.89 -1.16
N GLN A 125 -15.57 9.57 -2.25
CA GLN A 125 -16.50 10.70 -2.22
C GLN A 125 -17.88 10.25 -1.73
N ARG A 126 -18.43 9.16 -2.28
CA ARG A 126 -19.73 8.62 -1.86
C ARG A 126 -19.70 8.11 -0.42
N ALA A 127 -18.56 7.65 0.07
CA ALA A 127 -18.39 7.27 1.46
C ALA A 127 -18.44 8.48 2.42
N GLY A 128 -18.29 9.70 1.91
CA GLY A 128 -18.34 10.94 2.70
C GLY A 128 -17.03 11.26 3.41
N LEU A 129 -15.88 10.80 2.88
CA LEU A 129 -14.58 11.10 3.44
C LEU A 129 -14.22 12.58 3.29
N ASP A 130 -13.37 13.08 4.17
CA ASP A 130 -12.69 14.36 3.95
C ASP A 130 -11.68 14.21 2.79
N LEU A 131 -12.03 14.77 1.64
CA LEU A 131 -11.27 14.63 0.41
C LEU A 131 -9.90 15.31 0.47
N ARG A 132 -9.67 16.21 1.43
CA ARG A 132 -8.33 16.78 1.71
C ARG A 132 -7.36 15.72 2.24
N ARG A 133 -7.87 14.59 2.71
CA ARG A 133 -7.10 13.42 3.16
C ARG A 133 -7.10 12.28 2.14
N VAL A 134 -7.31 12.61 0.86
CA VAL A 134 -7.25 11.66 -0.25
C VAL A 134 -6.10 12.04 -1.17
N GLY A 135 -5.28 11.04 -1.53
CA GLY A 135 -4.24 11.13 -2.55
C GLY A 135 -4.68 10.49 -3.85
N LEU A 136 -4.43 11.14 -5.00
CA LEU A 136 -4.70 10.57 -6.31
C LEU A 136 -3.41 10.11 -6.97
N HIS A 137 -3.24 8.80 -7.12
CA HIS A 137 -2.16 8.13 -7.83
C HIS A 137 -2.55 7.73 -9.25
N GLY A 138 -1.66 7.05 -9.94
CA GLY A 138 -1.86 6.48 -11.28
C GLY A 138 -0.88 7.05 -12.30
N ASN A 139 -0.43 6.19 -13.21
CA ASN A 139 0.54 6.55 -14.26
C ASN A 139 -0.12 6.98 -15.58
N ASN A 140 -1.44 6.97 -15.66
CA ASN A 140 -2.19 7.35 -16.84
C ASN A 140 -3.54 7.98 -16.46
N LYS A 141 -3.49 9.02 -15.62
CA LYS A 141 -4.69 9.76 -15.23
C LYS A 141 -5.28 10.48 -16.44
N SER A 142 -6.57 10.29 -16.70
CA SER A 142 -7.28 10.98 -17.78
C SER A 142 -7.54 12.45 -17.43
N VAL A 143 -7.89 13.25 -18.46
CA VAL A 143 -8.32 14.64 -18.27
C VAL A 143 -9.53 14.69 -17.34
N GLU A 144 -10.47 13.77 -17.52
CA GLU A 144 -11.71 13.69 -16.73
C GLU A 144 -11.41 13.35 -15.27
N GLU A 145 -10.51 12.41 -14.99
CA GLU A 145 -10.10 12.05 -13.63
C GLU A 145 -9.39 13.21 -12.93
N LEU A 146 -8.46 13.89 -13.61
CA LEU A 146 -7.77 15.05 -13.06
C LEU A 146 -8.75 16.20 -12.79
N ARG A 147 -9.64 16.52 -13.74
CA ARG A 147 -10.66 17.56 -13.58
C ARG A 147 -11.61 17.22 -12.41
N TYR A 148 -12.03 15.98 -12.32
CA TYR A 148 -12.87 15.50 -11.24
C TYR A 148 -12.17 15.67 -9.88
N ALA A 149 -10.92 15.21 -9.76
CA ALA A 149 -10.13 15.33 -8.55
C ALA A 149 -9.99 16.80 -8.08
N LEU A 150 -9.66 17.70 -9.01
CA LEU A 150 -9.57 19.14 -8.69
C LEU A 150 -10.90 19.71 -8.25
N THR A 151 -11.99 19.39 -8.96
CA THR A 151 -13.33 19.91 -8.68
C THR A 151 -13.85 19.49 -7.30
N ILE A 152 -13.56 18.26 -6.87
CA ILE A 152 -14.00 17.77 -5.55
C ILE A 152 -13.02 18.07 -4.42
N GLY A 153 -11.85 18.64 -4.73
CA GLY A 153 -10.87 19.09 -3.74
C GLY A 153 -10.03 17.97 -3.12
N VAL A 154 -9.48 17.07 -3.95
CA VAL A 154 -8.53 16.03 -3.50
C VAL A 154 -7.30 16.68 -2.86
N GLY A 155 -6.82 16.12 -1.76
CA GLY A 155 -5.77 16.72 -0.93
C GLY A 155 -4.40 16.79 -1.59
N ARG A 156 -4.05 15.79 -2.41
CA ARG A 156 -2.78 15.75 -3.15
C ARG A 156 -2.88 14.90 -4.41
N ILE A 157 -2.08 15.22 -5.43
CA ILE A 157 -1.97 14.46 -6.67
C ILE A 157 -0.51 14.04 -6.85
N ILE A 158 -0.29 12.75 -7.07
CA ILE A 158 1.04 12.19 -7.28
C ILE A 158 1.34 12.17 -8.78
N ILE A 159 2.25 13.02 -9.21
CA ILE A 159 2.65 13.22 -10.61
C ILE A 159 3.55 12.07 -11.07
N ASP A 160 3.25 11.49 -12.21
CA ASP A 160 3.90 10.30 -12.74
C ASP A 160 4.61 10.51 -14.09
N SER A 161 4.29 11.58 -14.82
CA SER A 161 4.90 11.89 -16.14
C SER A 161 4.92 13.39 -16.46
N PHE A 162 5.78 13.79 -17.40
CA PHE A 162 5.83 15.19 -17.89
C PHE A 162 4.55 15.60 -18.61
N ASP A 163 3.92 14.67 -19.34
CA ASP A 163 2.62 14.92 -19.97
C ASP A 163 1.55 15.23 -18.94
N GLU A 164 1.61 14.58 -17.79
CA GLU A 164 0.68 14.85 -16.68
C GLU A 164 0.91 16.22 -16.07
N ILE A 165 2.16 16.68 -15.92
CA ILE A 165 2.49 18.04 -15.45
C ILE A 165 1.80 19.07 -16.36
N THR A 166 1.96 18.91 -17.66
CA THR A 166 1.37 19.81 -18.66
C THR A 166 -0.16 19.77 -18.61
N ARG A 167 -0.73 18.57 -18.57
CA ARG A 167 -2.18 18.35 -18.57
C ARG A 167 -2.83 18.90 -17.29
N LEU A 168 -2.28 18.54 -16.14
CA LEU A 168 -2.78 19.01 -14.85
C LEU A 168 -2.66 20.53 -14.71
N GLY A 169 -1.52 21.09 -15.14
CA GLY A 169 -1.29 22.53 -15.12
C GLY A 169 -2.32 23.30 -15.95
N GLY A 170 -2.65 22.82 -17.15
CA GLY A 170 -3.70 23.43 -18.00
C GLY A 170 -5.09 23.36 -17.37
N ILE A 171 -5.46 22.21 -16.77
CA ILE A 171 -6.75 22.07 -16.07
C ILE A 171 -6.78 22.96 -14.82
N ALA A 172 -5.70 23.03 -14.08
CA ALA A 172 -5.58 23.87 -12.89
C ALA A 172 -5.73 25.35 -13.20
N GLU A 173 -5.12 25.82 -14.29
CA GLU A 173 -5.28 27.20 -14.80
C GLU A 173 -6.74 27.49 -15.22
N GLU A 174 -7.35 26.58 -15.98
CA GLU A 174 -8.75 26.72 -16.41
C GLU A 174 -9.71 26.84 -15.22
N LEU A 175 -9.51 26.00 -14.18
CA LEU A 175 -10.34 25.97 -12.99
C LEU A 175 -9.95 27.04 -11.95
N GLN A 176 -8.83 27.74 -12.14
CA GLN A 176 -8.25 28.70 -11.17
C GLN A 176 -7.98 28.04 -9.80
N ILE A 177 -7.52 26.77 -9.82
CA ILE A 177 -7.18 25.96 -8.64
C ILE A 177 -5.69 25.69 -8.67
N ARG A 178 -5.04 25.75 -7.52
CA ARG A 178 -3.60 25.40 -7.37
C ARG A 178 -3.49 24.12 -6.54
N PRO A 179 -3.53 22.91 -7.16
CA PRO A 179 -3.44 21.65 -6.45
C PRO A 179 -2.07 21.43 -5.82
N ARG A 180 -2.06 20.78 -4.66
CA ARG A 180 -0.87 20.24 -4.04
C ARG A 180 -0.43 18.99 -4.81
N VAL A 181 0.85 18.96 -5.21
CA VAL A 181 1.40 17.86 -6.01
C VAL A 181 2.68 17.30 -5.39
N MET A 182 2.87 16.01 -5.54
CA MET A 182 4.13 15.32 -5.23
C MET A 182 4.66 14.68 -6.51
N VAL A 183 5.98 14.62 -6.66
CA VAL A 183 6.62 13.93 -7.77
C VAL A 183 6.94 12.49 -7.37
N ARG A 184 6.46 11.51 -8.14
CA ARG A 184 6.80 10.11 -7.93
C ARG A 184 8.20 9.82 -8.47
N ALA A 185 9.15 9.61 -7.56
CA ALA A 185 10.53 9.28 -7.88
C ALA A 185 10.77 7.77 -7.82
N THR A 186 11.32 7.21 -8.90
CA THR A 186 11.75 5.81 -8.95
C THR A 186 13.18 5.72 -8.44
N THR A 187 13.33 5.03 -7.32
CA THR A 187 14.60 4.97 -6.58
C THR A 187 15.56 3.90 -7.10
N GLY A 188 15.13 3.00 -8.01
CA GLY A 188 15.97 1.90 -8.51
C GLY A 188 16.37 0.89 -7.42
N VAL A 189 15.57 0.75 -6.37
CA VAL A 189 15.79 -0.23 -5.30
C VAL A 189 15.07 -1.51 -5.66
N GLU A 190 15.82 -2.61 -5.80
CA GLU A 190 15.23 -3.94 -5.81
C GLU A 190 14.96 -4.34 -4.36
N ALA A 191 13.70 -4.24 -3.91
CA ALA A 191 13.31 -4.99 -2.74
C ALA A 191 13.43 -6.48 -3.10
N HIS A 192 14.11 -7.30 -2.27
CA HIS A 192 14.21 -8.75 -2.45
C HIS A 192 12.82 -9.39 -2.30
N THR A 193 12.00 -9.20 -3.32
CA THR A 193 10.67 -9.77 -3.48
C THR A 193 10.73 -10.72 -4.67
N HIS A 194 9.80 -11.69 -4.73
CA HIS A 194 9.68 -12.55 -5.92
C HIS A 194 9.77 -11.71 -7.20
N GLU A 195 10.61 -12.13 -8.15
CA GLU A 195 10.95 -11.41 -9.40
C GLU A 195 9.76 -10.81 -10.16
N TYR A 196 8.55 -11.35 -9.96
CA TYR A 196 7.31 -10.89 -10.58
C TYR A 196 6.64 -9.66 -9.91
N ILE A 197 7.12 -9.19 -8.76
CA ILE A 197 6.46 -8.14 -7.95
C ILE A 197 7.35 -6.89 -7.79
N ALA A 198 8.58 -6.91 -8.29
CA ALA A 198 9.49 -5.78 -8.22
C ALA A 198 8.96 -4.60 -9.04
N THR A 199 8.66 -3.46 -8.39
CA THR A 199 8.10 -2.26 -9.03
C THR A 199 9.09 -1.10 -9.13
N ALA A 200 10.35 -1.31 -8.79
CA ALA A 200 11.35 -0.25 -8.68
C ALA A 200 12.53 -0.37 -9.68
N HIS A 201 12.40 -1.19 -10.72
CA HIS A 201 13.39 -1.22 -11.81
C HIS A 201 13.38 0.08 -12.59
N GLU A 202 14.55 0.54 -13.05
CA GLU A 202 14.68 1.79 -13.81
C GLU A 202 13.90 1.82 -15.13
N ASP A 203 13.55 0.65 -15.68
CA ASP A 203 12.78 0.50 -16.94
C ASP A 203 11.26 0.41 -16.70
N GLN A 204 10.76 0.88 -15.56
CA GLN A 204 9.35 0.70 -15.24
C GLN A 204 8.46 1.86 -15.68
N LYS A 205 7.20 1.49 -15.88
CA LYS A 205 6.10 2.36 -16.34
C LYS A 205 5.64 3.41 -15.31
N PHE A 206 6.30 3.53 -14.15
CA PHE A 206 5.88 4.41 -13.05
C PHE A 206 6.97 5.41 -12.67
N GLY A 207 6.59 6.68 -12.60
CA GLY A 207 7.39 7.74 -12.02
C GLY A 207 8.60 8.15 -12.84
N PHE A 208 9.42 8.98 -12.21
CA PHE A 208 10.63 9.57 -12.81
C PHE A 208 11.88 8.94 -12.17
N SER A 209 12.82 8.46 -13.00
CA SER A 209 14.07 7.88 -12.51
C SER A 209 14.97 8.93 -11.86
N ILE A 210 15.46 8.62 -10.65
CA ILE A 210 16.50 9.45 -9.99
C ILE A 210 17.80 9.32 -10.75
N ALA A 211 18.18 8.11 -11.19
CA ALA A 211 19.45 7.85 -11.84
C ALA A 211 19.60 8.54 -13.20
N SER A 212 18.52 8.67 -13.96
CA SER A 212 18.53 9.42 -15.24
C SER A 212 18.49 10.94 -15.09
N GLY A 213 18.20 11.44 -13.88
CA GLY A 213 17.97 12.86 -13.63
C GLY A 213 16.54 13.34 -13.90
N SER A 214 15.67 12.50 -14.49
CA SER A 214 14.30 12.90 -14.83
C SER A 214 13.46 13.28 -13.60
N ALA A 215 13.75 12.71 -12.43
CA ALA A 215 13.08 13.09 -11.17
C ALA A 215 13.43 14.55 -10.78
N THR A 216 14.68 14.96 -10.93
CA THR A 216 15.10 16.36 -10.70
C THR A 216 14.40 17.30 -11.67
N ASP A 217 14.37 16.95 -12.96
CA ASP A 217 13.71 17.75 -13.97
C ASP A 217 12.21 17.92 -13.71
N ALA A 218 11.54 16.85 -13.27
CA ALA A 218 10.11 16.87 -12.91
C ALA A 218 9.84 17.75 -11.67
N LEU A 219 10.68 17.66 -10.62
CA LEU A 219 10.60 18.55 -9.47
C LEU A 219 10.74 20.01 -9.87
N LEU A 220 11.74 20.34 -10.70
CA LEU A 220 11.96 21.70 -11.21
C LEU A 220 10.80 22.18 -12.09
N ALA A 221 10.23 21.29 -12.92
CA ALA A 221 9.08 21.62 -13.76
C ALA A 221 7.84 21.94 -12.90
N CYS A 222 7.53 21.11 -11.91
CA CYS A 222 6.42 21.36 -10.98
C CYS A 222 6.64 22.64 -10.16
N HIS A 223 7.86 22.83 -9.64
CA HIS A 223 8.20 24.01 -8.83
C HIS A 223 8.03 25.33 -9.60
N ARG A 224 8.43 25.36 -10.87
CA ARG A 224 8.31 26.55 -11.74
C ARG A 224 6.92 26.78 -12.29
N HIS A 225 6.03 25.77 -12.18
CA HIS A 225 4.70 25.86 -12.76
C HIS A 225 3.80 26.76 -11.90
N PRO A 226 3.22 27.86 -12.45
CA PRO A 226 2.49 28.85 -11.65
C PRO A 226 1.20 28.27 -11.01
N TRP A 227 0.63 27.24 -11.61
CA TRP A 227 -0.62 26.62 -11.19
C TRP A 227 -0.45 25.31 -10.39
N LEU A 228 0.78 24.94 -10.03
CA LEU A 228 1.02 23.75 -9.19
C LEU A 228 1.70 24.15 -7.88
N GLU A 229 1.36 23.48 -6.80
CA GLU A 229 2.02 23.61 -5.51
C GLU A 229 2.80 22.32 -5.23
N LEU A 230 4.10 22.33 -5.55
CA LEU A 230 4.97 21.21 -5.24
C LEU A 230 5.20 21.12 -3.73
N ILE A 231 4.74 20.03 -3.09
CA ILE A 231 4.83 19.84 -1.65
C ILE A 231 5.86 18.80 -1.24
N GLY A 232 6.20 17.84 -2.12
CA GLY A 232 7.07 16.74 -1.70
C GLY A 232 7.45 15.76 -2.80
N ILE A 233 8.12 14.71 -2.34
CA ILE A 233 8.54 13.55 -3.13
C ILE A 233 7.78 12.33 -2.65
N HIS A 234 7.28 11.53 -3.58
CA HIS A 234 6.72 10.20 -3.33
C HIS A 234 7.65 9.14 -3.90
N SER A 235 7.81 8.01 -3.19
CA SER A 235 8.47 6.83 -3.74
C SER A 235 7.72 5.56 -3.33
N HIS A 236 7.79 4.53 -4.17
CA HIS A 236 7.21 3.22 -3.87
C HIS A 236 8.13 2.14 -4.39
N ILE A 237 8.60 1.26 -3.51
CA ILE A 237 9.70 0.34 -3.78
C ILE A 237 9.28 -1.11 -4.06
N GLY A 238 7.98 -1.40 -3.99
CA GLY A 238 7.49 -2.73 -4.29
C GLY A 238 6.42 -3.25 -3.31
N SER A 239 6.38 -4.56 -3.14
CA SER A 239 5.37 -5.24 -2.32
C SER A 239 6.01 -6.40 -1.56
N GLN A 240 5.41 -6.83 -0.44
CA GLN A 240 5.92 -7.93 0.41
C GLN A 240 7.31 -7.64 1.02
N ILE A 241 7.47 -6.43 1.52
CA ILE A 241 8.68 -5.97 2.20
C ILE A 241 8.52 -6.28 3.69
N PHE A 242 9.36 -7.14 4.22
CA PHE A 242 9.24 -7.64 5.59
C PHE A 242 10.03 -6.83 6.62
N ASP A 243 11.03 -6.06 6.18
CA ASP A 243 11.92 -5.28 7.04
C ASP A 243 12.10 -3.83 6.54
N ALA A 244 12.90 -3.06 7.26
CA ALA A 244 13.15 -1.66 6.93
C ALA A 244 14.31 -1.43 5.93
N GLU A 245 15.07 -2.45 5.55
CA GLU A 245 16.28 -2.27 4.73
C GLU A 245 15.98 -1.70 3.34
N GLY A 246 14.94 -2.22 2.68
CA GLY A 246 14.50 -1.70 1.38
C GLY A 246 14.05 -0.23 1.47
N PHE A 247 13.31 0.09 2.52
CA PHE A 247 12.90 1.48 2.78
C PHE A 247 14.08 2.39 3.10
N GLN A 248 15.12 1.89 3.78
CA GLN A 248 16.32 2.67 4.07
C GLN A 248 17.00 3.18 2.81
N VAL A 249 17.22 2.29 1.83
CA VAL A 249 17.89 2.69 0.58
C VAL A 249 17.02 3.67 -0.21
N ALA A 250 15.71 3.46 -0.27
CA ALA A 250 14.79 4.36 -0.95
C ALA A 250 14.74 5.73 -0.27
N ALA A 251 14.60 5.77 1.04
CA ALA A 251 14.60 7.00 1.82
C ALA A 251 15.88 7.81 1.61
N ARG A 252 17.05 7.15 1.68
CA ARG A 252 18.34 7.79 1.42
C ARG A 252 18.41 8.42 0.03
N ARG A 253 17.94 7.73 -1.02
CA ARG A 253 17.94 8.26 -2.39
C ARG A 253 16.94 9.41 -2.55
N ALA A 254 15.75 9.30 -1.98
CA ALA A 254 14.73 10.34 -2.03
C ALA A 254 15.17 11.61 -1.25
N LEU A 255 15.77 11.45 -0.06
CA LEU A 255 16.30 12.57 0.73
C LEU A 255 17.49 13.23 0.05
N ARG A 256 18.35 12.48 -0.66
CA ARG A 256 19.41 13.06 -1.45
C ARG A 256 18.83 13.90 -2.59
N LEU A 257 17.84 13.40 -3.32
CA LEU A 257 17.12 14.14 -4.35
C LEU A 257 16.49 15.42 -3.77
N HIS A 258 15.92 15.36 -2.58
CA HIS A 258 15.38 16.51 -1.86
C HIS A 258 16.50 17.54 -1.56
N ALA A 259 17.64 17.10 -1.02
CA ALA A 259 18.77 17.99 -0.70
C ALA A 259 19.34 18.66 -1.97
N ASP A 260 19.48 17.90 -3.07
CA ASP A 260 19.97 18.42 -4.34
C ASP A 260 18.97 19.44 -4.94
N PHE A 261 17.66 19.20 -4.81
CA PHE A 261 16.62 20.18 -5.20
C PHE A 261 16.69 21.44 -4.34
N ALA A 262 16.81 21.30 -3.02
CA ALA A 262 16.93 22.44 -2.11
C ALA A 262 18.19 23.29 -2.39
N ALA A 263 19.32 22.65 -2.70
CA ALA A 263 20.54 23.34 -3.08
C ALA A 263 20.40 24.14 -4.39
N GLN A 264 19.59 23.65 -5.34
CA GLN A 264 19.35 24.32 -6.62
C GLN A 264 18.33 25.46 -6.54
N THR A 265 17.33 25.34 -5.69
CA THR A 265 16.18 26.25 -5.66
C THR A 265 16.13 27.16 -4.44
N GLY A 266 16.86 26.82 -3.38
CA GLY A 266 16.74 27.45 -2.07
C GLY A 266 15.45 27.08 -1.31
N VAL A 267 14.69 26.08 -1.78
CA VAL A 267 13.41 25.66 -1.19
C VAL A 267 13.50 24.21 -0.73
N GLU A 268 13.23 23.95 0.55
CA GLU A 268 13.05 22.61 1.07
C GLU A 268 11.60 22.16 0.87
N LEU A 269 11.41 20.90 0.43
CA LEU A 269 10.09 20.29 0.30
C LEU A 269 9.56 19.84 1.66
N GLY A 270 8.27 20.09 1.93
CA GLY A 270 7.68 19.82 3.23
C GLY A 270 7.36 18.35 3.49
N GLU A 271 7.19 17.52 2.45
CA GLU A 271 6.67 16.16 2.58
C GLU A 271 7.53 15.11 1.87
N LEU A 272 7.64 13.93 2.50
CA LEU A 272 8.22 12.72 1.90
C LEU A 272 7.29 11.54 2.12
N ASP A 273 6.76 10.98 1.04
CA ASP A 273 5.97 9.76 1.07
C ASP A 273 6.82 8.55 0.66
N LEU A 274 6.94 7.58 1.55
CA LEU A 274 7.70 6.35 1.32
C LEU A 274 6.87 5.24 0.68
N GLY A 275 5.59 5.51 0.41
CA GLY A 275 4.69 4.56 -0.19
C GLY A 275 4.30 3.40 0.72
N GLY A 276 3.87 2.33 0.09
CA GLY A 276 3.45 1.10 0.74
C GLY A 276 4.41 -0.05 0.51
N GLY A 277 3.84 -1.24 0.44
CA GLY A 277 4.60 -2.48 0.20
C GLY A 277 4.82 -3.33 1.45
N PHE A 278 4.30 -2.92 2.60
CA PHE A 278 4.39 -3.68 3.85
C PHE A 278 3.86 -5.10 3.69
N GLY A 279 4.72 -6.08 4.01
CA GLY A 279 4.48 -7.49 3.82
C GLY A 279 3.50 -8.09 4.82
N ILE A 280 2.90 -9.21 4.43
CA ILE A 280 2.08 -10.06 5.30
C ILE A 280 2.56 -11.50 5.20
N ALA A 281 2.25 -12.32 6.20
CA ALA A 281 2.50 -13.73 6.13
C ALA A 281 1.50 -14.43 5.20
N TYR A 282 2.01 -15.19 4.23
CA TYR A 282 1.25 -16.14 3.41
C TYR A 282 1.55 -17.58 3.81
N THR A 283 2.69 -17.79 4.44
CA THR A 283 3.15 -19.09 4.93
C THR A 283 3.65 -18.99 6.37
N SER A 284 3.86 -20.12 7.03
CA SER A 284 4.46 -20.16 8.36
C SER A 284 5.93 -19.71 8.40
N ALA A 285 6.57 -19.57 7.25
CA ALA A 285 7.95 -19.10 7.14
C ALA A 285 8.05 -17.57 7.09
N ASP A 286 6.95 -16.88 6.81
CA ASP A 286 6.92 -15.43 6.68
C ASP A 286 6.82 -14.76 8.06
N THR A 287 7.71 -13.80 8.29
CA THR A 287 7.79 -13.05 9.56
C THR A 287 7.80 -11.54 9.31
N PRO A 288 6.65 -10.96 8.91
CA PRO A 288 6.57 -9.52 8.65
C PRO A 288 6.79 -8.72 9.96
N SER A 289 7.51 -7.60 9.84
CA SER A 289 7.70 -6.68 10.94
C SER A 289 6.38 -6.03 11.39
N THR A 290 6.27 -5.74 12.68
CA THR A 290 5.11 -5.02 13.22
C THR A 290 5.13 -3.54 12.80
N PRO A 291 3.97 -2.85 12.72
CA PRO A 291 3.92 -1.41 12.44
C PRO A 291 4.80 -0.58 13.37
N THR A 292 4.84 -0.92 14.67
CA THR A 292 5.68 -0.22 15.67
C THR A 292 7.18 -0.40 15.39
N ALA A 293 7.61 -1.60 15.01
CA ALA A 293 9.02 -1.86 14.69
C ALA A 293 9.44 -1.10 13.43
N LEU A 294 8.59 -1.11 12.41
CA LEU A 294 8.79 -0.37 11.16
C LEU A 294 8.86 1.14 11.41
N ALA A 295 7.90 1.70 12.16
CA ALA A 295 7.86 3.13 12.47
C ALA A 295 9.14 3.60 13.17
N ARG A 296 9.60 2.82 14.17
CA ARG A 296 10.86 3.13 14.87
C ARG A 296 12.06 3.12 13.92
N ALA A 297 12.19 2.07 13.11
CA ALA A 297 13.31 1.93 12.19
C ALA A 297 13.31 3.04 11.12
N LEU A 298 12.15 3.33 10.52
CA LEU A 298 12.02 4.38 9.51
C LEU A 298 12.32 5.76 10.09
N ARG A 299 11.82 6.06 11.28
CA ARG A 299 12.13 7.34 11.95
C ARG A 299 13.62 7.51 12.19
N GLU A 300 14.30 6.47 12.69
CA GLU A 300 15.75 6.49 12.92
C GLU A 300 16.52 6.72 11.62
N ILE A 301 16.15 6.02 10.55
CA ILE A 301 16.75 6.16 9.23
C ILE A 301 16.61 7.60 8.72
N ILE A 302 15.40 8.16 8.74
CA ILE A 302 15.10 9.49 8.20
C ILE A 302 15.85 10.58 8.98
N VAL A 303 15.81 10.53 10.31
CA VAL A 303 16.49 11.52 11.16
C VAL A 303 18.00 11.50 10.90
N ASN A 304 18.62 10.32 10.84
CA ASN A 304 20.05 10.20 10.59
C ASN A 304 20.45 10.68 9.19
N GLU A 305 19.68 10.34 8.16
CA GLU A 305 19.97 10.77 6.79
C GLU A 305 19.78 12.30 6.62
N CYS A 306 18.73 12.88 7.18
CA CYS A 306 18.51 14.33 7.14
C CYS A 306 19.64 15.07 7.85
N ALA A 307 20.08 14.61 9.03
CA ALA A 307 21.22 15.18 9.75
C ALA A 307 22.52 15.10 8.92
N ALA A 308 22.77 13.98 8.24
CA ALA A 308 23.95 13.81 7.37
C ALA A 308 23.92 14.72 6.13
N LEU A 309 22.72 15.04 5.63
CA LEU A 309 22.52 15.90 4.46
C LEU A 309 22.39 17.40 4.83
N GLY A 310 22.22 17.73 6.11
CA GLY A 310 22.02 19.11 6.58
C GLY A 310 20.68 19.72 6.16
N ILE A 311 19.64 18.91 6.03
CA ILE A 311 18.28 19.33 5.69
C ILE A 311 17.32 19.13 6.86
N ALA A 312 16.20 19.85 6.89
CA ALA A 312 15.14 19.61 7.85
C ALA A 312 14.48 18.23 7.60
N VAL A 313 13.94 17.62 8.66
CA VAL A 313 13.17 16.37 8.54
C VAL A 313 11.82 16.71 7.91
N PRO A 314 11.50 16.20 6.72
CA PRO A 314 10.20 16.44 6.10
C PRO A 314 9.08 15.69 6.87
N HIS A 315 7.84 16.15 6.73
CA HIS A 315 6.69 15.41 7.20
C HIS A 315 6.56 14.10 6.42
N LEU A 316 6.46 12.97 7.13
CA LEU A 316 6.44 11.66 6.50
C LEU A 316 5.03 11.19 6.19
N ALA A 317 4.91 10.43 5.10
CA ALA A 317 3.72 9.67 4.79
C ALA A 317 4.08 8.22 4.44
N ILE A 318 3.12 7.30 4.68
CA ILE A 318 3.18 5.89 4.30
C ILE A 318 1.82 5.42 3.78
N GLU A 319 1.84 4.33 2.96
CA GLU A 319 0.66 3.83 2.26
C GLU A 319 0.38 2.32 2.51
N PRO A 320 0.08 1.89 3.75
CA PRO A 320 -0.27 0.50 3.99
C PRO A 320 -1.61 0.14 3.30
N GLY A 321 -1.61 -0.92 2.51
CA GLY A 321 -2.81 -1.49 1.91
C GLY A 321 -2.98 -2.94 2.32
N ARG A 322 -2.20 -3.84 1.69
CA ARG A 322 -2.23 -5.29 1.93
C ARG A 322 -2.07 -5.64 3.41
N ALA A 323 -1.22 -4.95 4.14
CA ALA A 323 -0.98 -5.21 5.56
C ALA A 323 -2.22 -4.98 6.44
N ILE A 324 -3.17 -4.17 5.97
CA ILE A 324 -4.45 -3.93 6.64
C ILE A 324 -5.52 -4.90 6.14
N SER A 325 -5.77 -4.95 4.81
CA SER A 325 -6.89 -5.69 4.23
C SER A 325 -6.63 -7.19 4.06
N GLY A 326 -5.38 -7.59 3.80
CA GLY A 326 -5.06 -8.98 3.44
C GLY A 326 -5.37 -9.97 4.57
N PRO A 327 -4.76 -9.84 5.77
CA PRO A 327 -4.99 -10.79 6.85
C PRO A 327 -6.40 -10.70 7.47
N SER A 328 -7.10 -9.58 7.28
CA SER A 328 -8.46 -9.38 7.82
C SER A 328 -9.56 -9.99 6.95
N ALA A 329 -9.21 -10.60 5.82
CA ALA A 329 -10.18 -11.14 4.87
C ALA A 329 -9.80 -12.53 4.38
N PHE A 330 -10.81 -13.29 3.98
CA PHE A 330 -10.62 -14.60 3.35
C PHE A 330 -11.70 -14.85 2.30
N ALA A 331 -11.42 -15.79 1.38
CA ALA A 331 -12.37 -16.23 0.39
C ALA A 331 -13.06 -17.53 0.87
N LEU A 332 -14.39 -17.59 0.74
CA LEU A 332 -15.21 -18.75 1.07
C LEU A 332 -15.74 -19.39 -0.20
N TYR A 333 -15.42 -20.66 -0.41
CA TYR A 333 -15.83 -21.44 -1.56
C TYR A 333 -16.50 -22.74 -1.14
N LEU A 334 -17.39 -23.25 -1.99
CA LEU A 334 -17.91 -24.60 -1.91
C LEU A 334 -17.10 -25.51 -2.83
N SER A 335 -16.51 -26.57 -2.28
CA SER A 335 -15.85 -27.60 -3.09
C SER A 335 -16.89 -28.61 -3.57
N LEU A 336 -17.04 -28.77 -4.90
CA LEU A 336 -17.99 -29.70 -5.50
C LEU A 336 -17.38 -31.10 -5.74
N ILE A 337 -16.07 -31.24 -5.74
CA ILE A 337 -15.40 -32.54 -6.02
C ILE A 337 -15.17 -33.38 -4.79
N HIS A 338 -15.38 -32.84 -3.59
CA HIS A 338 -15.18 -33.51 -2.32
C HIS A 338 -16.54 -33.88 -1.62
N ILE A 339 -17.64 -33.69 -2.33
CA ILE A 339 -19.00 -34.02 -1.88
C ILE A 339 -19.33 -35.46 -2.20
#